data_d396378f422cb1ee4d5817c4b28e11e4
#
_entry.id   d396378f422cb1ee4d5817c4b28e11e4
#
_cell.length_a   1.000
_cell.length_b   1.000
_cell.length_c   1.000
_cell.angle_alpha   90.00
_cell.angle_beta   90.00
_cell.angle_gamma   90.00
#
_symmetry.space_group_name_H-M   'P 1'
#
loop_
_entity.id
_entity.type
_entity.pdbx_description
1 polymer ?
#
loop_
_entity_poly.entity_id
_entity_poly.type
_entity_poly.pdbx_seq_one_letter_code
_entity_poly.pdbx_strand_id
1 'polypeptide(L)'
;IKKCTNTINITMINTINNKVFRNANEAYEYVHDQILQNGVTFGDTKALFNVGFYITDPKDRKIINRERKWSEEYAEAEWQWYLSGDRNIAKLGELYGKIPEIWKRMAYADGNVNSNYGWQWRRNKQLENVVSMLKHNPDTRQACISIYDGKEIEDYFRDTPCTYAVQFTIVNNRLDMCVTMRSNDLWY
;
A
#
# COMPACT_ATOMS: atom_id res chain seq x y z
N ILE A 1 3.55 -47.24 -23.56
CA ILE A 1 3.88 -45.92 -23.01
C ILE A 1 2.68 -45.03 -23.29
N LYS A 2 1.78 -44.86 -22.28
CA LYS A 2 0.66 -43.91 -22.38
C LYS A 2 1.22 -42.50 -22.16
N LYS A 3 1.16 -41.66 -23.19
CA LYS A 3 1.39 -40.21 -23.04
C LYS A 3 0.23 -39.63 -22.22
N CYS A 4 0.50 -39.29 -20.94
CA CYS A 4 -0.36 -38.39 -20.17
C CYS A 4 -0.17 -36.98 -20.74
N THR A 5 -1.05 -36.55 -21.62
CA THR A 5 -1.21 -35.13 -21.95
C THR A 5 -2.03 -34.49 -20.85
N ASN A 6 -1.37 -34.09 -19.76
CA ASN A 6 -1.96 -33.16 -18.83
C ASN A 6 -2.06 -31.81 -19.54
N THR A 7 -3.22 -31.52 -20.08
CA THR A 7 -3.56 -30.17 -20.50
C THR A 7 -3.71 -29.36 -19.19
N ILE A 8 -2.66 -28.63 -18.82
CA ILE A 8 -2.76 -27.64 -17.76
C ILE A 8 -3.70 -26.57 -18.29
N ASN A 9 -4.94 -26.58 -17.85
CA ASN A 9 -5.84 -25.46 -18.03
C ASN A 9 -5.27 -24.31 -17.19
N ILE A 10 -4.43 -23.49 -17.82
CA ILE A 10 -4.02 -22.22 -17.23
C ILE A 10 -5.27 -21.34 -17.27
N THR A 11 -5.99 -21.31 -16.16
CA THR A 11 -7.01 -20.29 -15.95
C THR A 11 -6.25 -18.97 -15.95
N MET A 12 -6.40 -18.16 -17.00
CA MET A 12 -5.77 -16.85 -17.05
C MET A 12 -6.31 -16.03 -15.88
N ILE A 13 -5.43 -15.68 -14.95
CA ILE A 13 -5.75 -14.75 -13.88
C ILE A 13 -5.94 -13.39 -14.55
N ASN A 14 -7.15 -12.82 -14.42
CA ASN A 14 -7.42 -11.50 -14.95
C ASN A 14 -6.56 -10.47 -14.21
N THR A 15 -5.81 -9.69 -14.96
CA THR A 15 -4.95 -8.64 -14.45
C THR A 15 -5.40 -7.29 -15.00
N ILE A 16 -5.14 -6.23 -14.23
CA ILE A 16 -5.35 -4.85 -14.65
C ILE A 16 -3.98 -4.19 -14.70
N ASN A 17 -3.54 -3.82 -15.90
CA ASN A 17 -2.27 -3.16 -16.10
C ASN A 17 -2.42 -1.98 -17.07
N ASN A 18 -1.52 -1.02 -16.97
CA ASN A 18 -1.42 0.15 -17.85
C ASN A 18 -2.67 1.05 -17.86
N LYS A 19 -3.49 0.99 -16.82
CA LYS A 19 -4.59 1.95 -16.66
C LYS A 19 -4.06 3.24 -16.07
N VAL A 20 -4.63 4.34 -16.53
CA VAL A 20 -4.32 5.68 -16.04
C VAL A 20 -5.61 6.29 -15.52
N PHE A 21 -5.60 6.69 -14.26
CA PHE A 21 -6.70 7.37 -13.59
C PHE A 21 -6.28 8.78 -13.23
N ARG A 22 -7.23 9.69 -13.15
CA ARG A 22 -6.95 11.03 -12.68
C ARG A 22 -6.66 11.03 -11.19
N ASN A 23 -7.50 10.40 -10.38
CA ASN A 23 -7.46 10.48 -8.92
C ASN A 23 -7.74 9.13 -8.25
N ALA A 24 -7.70 9.12 -6.91
CA ALA A 24 -7.92 7.92 -6.12
C ALA A 24 -9.34 7.36 -6.26
N ASN A 25 -10.36 8.23 -6.40
CA ASN A 25 -11.74 7.77 -6.52
C ASN A 25 -11.99 7.02 -7.83
N GLU A 26 -11.50 7.53 -8.96
CA GLU A 26 -11.62 6.84 -10.25
C GLU A 26 -10.92 5.46 -10.21
N ALA A 27 -9.73 5.40 -9.61
CA ALA A 27 -9.02 4.13 -9.45
C ALA A 27 -9.81 3.16 -8.56
N TYR A 28 -10.33 3.64 -7.44
CA TYR A 28 -11.14 2.85 -6.51
C TYR A 28 -12.36 2.25 -7.20
N GLU A 29 -13.19 3.06 -7.84
CA GLU A 29 -14.41 2.61 -8.50
C GLU A 29 -14.12 1.58 -9.59
N TYR A 30 -13.12 1.84 -10.42
CA TYR A 30 -12.73 0.90 -11.47
C TYR A 30 -12.25 -0.43 -10.90
N VAL A 31 -11.34 -0.42 -9.92
CA VAL A 31 -10.80 -1.65 -9.34
C VAL A 31 -11.87 -2.43 -8.58
N HIS A 32 -12.77 -1.73 -7.87
CA HIS A 32 -13.92 -2.32 -7.19
C HIS A 32 -14.80 -3.10 -8.19
N ASP A 33 -15.22 -2.46 -9.29
CA ASP A 33 -16.03 -3.10 -10.30
C ASP A 33 -15.32 -4.31 -10.95
N GLN A 34 -14.02 -4.18 -11.19
CA GLN A 34 -13.24 -5.29 -11.74
C GLN A 34 -13.13 -6.46 -10.76
N ILE A 35 -13.02 -6.22 -9.45
CA ILE A 35 -13.06 -7.29 -8.45
C ILE A 35 -14.41 -8.00 -8.47
N LEU A 36 -15.52 -7.25 -8.52
CA LEU A 36 -16.85 -7.84 -8.54
C LEU A 36 -17.10 -8.68 -9.79
N GLN A 37 -16.66 -8.20 -10.96
CA GLN A 37 -16.89 -8.85 -12.24
C GLN A 37 -15.91 -9.99 -12.53
N ASN A 38 -14.63 -9.77 -12.26
CA ASN A 38 -13.52 -10.60 -12.73
C ASN A 38 -12.65 -11.17 -11.61
N GLY A 39 -12.92 -10.79 -10.34
CA GLY A 39 -12.15 -11.27 -9.20
C GLY A 39 -12.33 -12.78 -8.99
N VAL A 40 -11.25 -13.44 -8.63
CA VAL A 40 -11.25 -14.87 -8.26
C VAL A 40 -11.46 -15.02 -6.75
N THR A 41 -12.07 -16.12 -6.34
CA THR A 41 -12.18 -16.46 -4.92
C THR A 41 -10.81 -16.74 -4.33
N PHE A 42 -10.46 -16.04 -3.26
CA PHE A 42 -9.22 -16.21 -2.53
C PHE A 42 -9.51 -16.18 -1.02
N GLY A 43 -9.52 -17.36 -0.39
CA GLY A 43 -10.02 -17.51 0.96
C GLY A 43 -11.52 -17.16 1.05
N ASP A 44 -11.85 -16.23 1.93
CA ASP A 44 -13.20 -15.68 2.15
C ASP A 44 -13.47 -14.38 1.37
N THR A 45 -12.55 -13.99 0.48
CA THR A 45 -12.62 -12.76 -0.30
C THR A 45 -12.65 -13.01 -1.81
N LYS A 46 -12.89 -11.95 -2.57
CA LYS A 46 -12.59 -11.87 -4.00
C LYS A 46 -11.34 -11.03 -4.21
N ALA A 47 -10.46 -11.46 -5.08
CA ALA A 47 -9.19 -10.78 -5.35
C ALA A 47 -8.85 -10.71 -6.84
N LEU A 48 -8.13 -9.66 -7.21
CA LEU A 48 -7.38 -9.55 -8.45
C LEU A 48 -5.89 -9.59 -8.13
N PHE A 49 -5.11 -10.20 -9.01
CA PHE A 49 -3.67 -10.32 -8.86
C PHE A 49 -2.95 -9.50 -9.93
N ASN A 50 -1.72 -9.06 -9.64
CA ASN A 50 -0.88 -8.29 -10.56
C ASN A 50 -1.57 -7.03 -11.08
N VAL A 51 -2.27 -6.31 -10.21
CA VAL A 51 -2.94 -5.05 -10.55
C VAL A 51 -1.92 -3.93 -10.54
N GLY A 52 -1.83 -3.20 -11.65
CA GLY A 52 -0.97 -2.02 -11.78
C GLY A 52 -1.70 -0.89 -12.50
N PHE A 53 -1.62 0.32 -11.96
CA PHE A 53 -2.21 1.51 -12.56
C PHE A 53 -1.44 2.77 -12.15
N TYR A 54 -1.71 3.86 -12.85
CA TYR A 54 -1.11 5.17 -12.60
C TYR A 54 -2.19 6.19 -12.21
N ILE A 55 -1.88 7.03 -11.22
CA ILE A 55 -2.73 8.16 -10.80
C ILE A 55 -2.00 9.46 -11.16
N THR A 56 -2.63 10.31 -11.97
CA THR A 56 -2.01 11.55 -12.47
C THR A 56 -2.11 12.72 -11.51
N ASP A 57 -3.14 12.73 -10.65
CA ASP A 57 -3.34 13.74 -9.60
C ASP A 57 -3.45 13.07 -8.21
N PRO A 58 -2.31 12.69 -7.61
CA PRO A 58 -2.31 12.02 -6.31
C PRO A 58 -2.71 12.94 -5.14
N LYS A 59 -2.90 14.24 -5.37
CA LYS A 59 -3.40 15.16 -4.35
C LYS A 59 -4.92 15.05 -4.18
N ASP A 60 -5.64 14.68 -5.24
CA ASP A 60 -7.07 14.36 -5.18
C ASP A 60 -7.24 12.91 -4.70
N ARG A 61 -7.18 12.75 -3.37
CA ARG A 61 -7.11 11.45 -2.68
C ARG A 61 -8.42 11.00 -2.05
N LYS A 62 -9.48 11.81 -2.14
CA LYS A 62 -10.76 11.49 -1.51
C LYS A 62 -11.48 10.39 -2.28
N ILE A 63 -11.97 9.39 -1.56
CA ILE A 63 -12.86 8.36 -2.09
C ILE A 63 -14.29 8.73 -1.67
N ILE A 64 -15.13 9.03 -2.64
CA ILE A 64 -16.50 9.52 -2.41
C ILE A 64 -17.57 8.41 -2.43
N ASN A 65 -17.15 7.16 -2.63
CA ASN A 65 -18.05 6.01 -2.59
C ASN A 65 -18.71 5.89 -1.21
N ARG A 66 -20.05 5.91 -1.17
CA ARG A 66 -20.82 5.94 0.08
C ARG A 66 -20.75 4.62 0.85
N GLU A 67 -20.61 3.52 0.15
CA GLU A 67 -20.53 2.19 0.77
C GLU A 67 -19.23 2.02 1.54
N ARG A 68 -18.14 2.57 1.02
CA ARG A 68 -16.83 2.54 1.67
C ARG A 68 -16.79 3.34 2.99
N LYS A 69 -17.63 4.33 3.17
CA LYS A 69 -17.67 5.19 4.37
C LYS A 69 -16.31 5.80 4.74
N TRP A 70 -15.57 6.23 3.71
CA TRP A 70 -14.27 6.87 3.94
C TRP A 70 -14.41 8.10 4.84
N SER A 71 -13.55 8.20 5.85
CA SER A 71 -13.53 9.30 6.81
C SER A 71 -12.29 10.16 6.59
N GLU A 72 -12.51 11.44 6.24
CA GLU A 72 -11.41 12.41 6.10
C GLU A 72 -10.72 12.67 7.44
N GLU A 73 -11.48 12.74 8.53
CA GLU A 73 -10.97 12.95 9.88
C GLU A 73 -10.03 11.80 10.30
N TYR A 74 -10.44 10.56 10.03
CA TYR A 74 -9.59 9.41 10.32
C TYR A 74 -8.34 9.40 9.43
N ALA A 75 -8.47 9.64 8.14
CA ALA A 75 -7.35 9.67 7.22
C ALA A 75 -6.31 10.74 7.58
N GLU A 76 -6.76 11.92 8.04
CA GLU A 76 -5.86 12.98 8.50
C GLU A 76 -5.15 12.58 9.82
N ALA A 77 -5.88 12.01 10.77
CA ALA A 77 -5.29 11.55 12.04
C ALA A 77 -4.25 10.44 11.81
N GLU A 78 -4.55 9.49 10.93
CA GLU A 78 -3.62 8.42 10.56
C GLU A 78 -2.40 8.97 9.83
N TRP A 79 -2.57 9.95 8.95
CA TRP A 79 -1.47 10.64 8.29
C TRP A 79 -0.56 11.36 9.30
N GLN A 80 -1.13 12.09 10.25
CA GLN A 80 -0.36 12.76 11.32
C GLN A 80 0.38 11.73 12.20
N TRP A 81 -0.25 10.58 12.45
CA TRP A 81 0.41 9.49 13.16
C TRP A 81 1.60 8.94 12.36
N TYR A 82 1.48 8.76 11.03
CA TYR A 82 2.62 8.38 10.19
C TYR A 82 3.72 9.45 10.19
N LEU A 83 3.35 10.73 10.13
CA LEU A 83 4.33 11.82 10.19
C LEU A 83 5.08 11.86 11.52
N SER A 84 4.47 11.46 12.62
CA SER A 84 5.14 11.35 13.92
C SER A 84 6.23 10.28 13.96
N GLY A 85 6.10 9.24 13.17
CA GLY A 85 6.98 8.06 13.20
C GLY A 85 6.83 7.22 14.47
N ASP A 86 5.85 7.51 15.31
CA ASP A 86 5.55 6.74 16.53
C ASP A 86 4.77 5.48 16.17
N ARG A 87 5.33 4.32 16.49
CA ARG A 87 4.70 3.02 16.21
C ARG A 87 3.54 2.67 17.13
N ASN A 88 3.42 3.37 18.27
CA ASN A 88 2.41 3.06 19.27
C ASN A 88 1.03 3.57 18.85
N ILE A 89 0.02 2.69 18.91
CA ILE A 89 -1.37 3.02 18.55
C ILE A 89 -2.02 4.03 19.51
N ALA A 90 -1.47 4.22 20.70
CA ALA A 90 -1.95 5.25 21.62
C ALA A 90 -1.82 6.64 21.00
N LYS A 91 -0.74 6.88 20.20
CA LYS A 91 -0.56 8.14 19.49
C LYS A 91 -1.66 8.41 18.47
N LEU A 92 -2.11 7.39 17.75
CA LEU A 92 -3.28 7.51 16.87
C LEU A 92 -4.55 7.80 17.69
N GLY A 93 -4.69 7.17 18.86
CA GLY A 93 -5.80 7.43 19.78
C GLY A 93 -5.85 8.87 20.27
N GLU A 94 -4.71 9.48 20.55
CA GLU A 94 -4.61 10.91 20.91
C GLU A 94 -5.05 11.82 19.75
N LEU A 95 -4.65 11.50 18.52
CA LEU A 95 -4.93 12.31 17.33
C LEU A 95 -6.37 12.19 16.85
N TYR A 96 -6.96 10.99 16.94
CA TYR A 96 -8.30 10.69 16.42
C TYR A 96 -9.38 10.68 17.50
N GLY A 97 -9.00 10.76 18.78
CA GLY A 97 -9.92 10.66 19.91
C GLY A 97 -10.32 9.24 20.31
N LYS A 98 -9.97 8.23 19.52
CA LYS A 98 -10.15 6.79 19.82
C LYS A 98 -9.19 5.93 19.03
N ILE A 99 -8.89 4.75 19.53
CA ILE A 99 -8.11 3.75 18.79
C ILE A 99 -9.07 2.87 17.99
N PRO A 100 -9.00 2.83 16.65
CA PRO A 100 -9.79 1.90 15.84
C PRO A 100 -9.54 0.44 16.17
N GLU A 101 -10.57 -0.39 16.10
CA GLU A 101 -10.50 -1.81 16.50
C GLU A 101 -9.49 -2.61 15.69
N ILE A 102 -9.29 -2.26 14.41
CA ILE A 102 -8.28 -2.92 13.58
C ILE A 102 -6.89 -2.77 14.19
N TRP A 103 -6.53 -1.57 14.64
CA TRP A 103 -5.23 -1.31 15.24
C TRP A 103 -5.05 -2.00 16.58
N LYS A 104 -6.10 -2.07 17.42
CA LYS A 104 -6.06 -2.85 18.67
C LYS A 104 -5.78 -4.34 18.42
N ARG A 105 -6.34 -4.90 17.34
CA ARG A 105 -6.11 -6.29 16.96
C ARG A 105 -4.71 -6.54 16.40
N MET A 106 -4.15 -5.55 15.67
CA MET A 106 -2.85 -5.66 15.03
C MET A 106 -1.68 -5.36 15.97
N ALA A 107 -1.90 -4.54 17.01
CA ALA A 107 -0.84 -4.14 17.93
C ALA A 107 -0.27 -5.32 18.73
N TYR A 108 1.02 -5.26 18.97
CA TYR A 108 1.73 -6.13 19.88
C TYR A 108 1.40 -5.77 21.34
N ALA A 109 1.89 -6.56 22.31
CA ALA A 109 1.61 -6.35 23.73
C ALA A 109 2.07 -4.99 24.28
N ASP A 110 3.09 -4.39 23.64
CA ASP A 110 3.63 -3.06 23.95
C ASP A 110 2.85 -1.91 23.28
N GLY A 111 1.80 -2.23 22.52
CA GLY A 111 1.00 -1.26 21.78
C GLY A 111 1.59 -0.83 20.44
N ASN A 112 2.73 -1.37 20.03
CA ASN A 112 3.37 -1.02 18.78
C ASN A 112 2.83 -1.83 17.59
N VAL A 113 2.94 -1.26 16.39
CA VAL A 113 2.66 -1.92 15.11
C VAL A 113 3.84 -1.76 14.16
N ASN A 114 3.93 -2.65 13.17
CA ASN A 114 4.95 -2.55 12.11
C ASN A 114 4.49 -1.65 10.95
N SER A 115 3.19 -1.48 10.79
CA SER A 115 2.59 -0.75 9.66
C SER A 115 2.49 0.77 9.88
N ASN A 116 3.21 1.36 10.86
CA ASN A 116 3.42 2.81 10.82
C ASN A 116 4.41 3.12 9.69
N TYR A 117 3.87 3.51 8.53
CA TYR A 117 4.68 3.74 7.33
C TYR A 117 5.65 4.93 7.47
N GLY A 118 5.32 5.93 8.26
CA GLY A 118 6.23 7.05 8.53
C GLY A 118 7.49 6.61 9.26
N TRP A 119 7.36 5.66 10.19
CA TRP A 119 8.51 5.01 10.83
C TRP A 119 9.29 4.16 9.82
N GLN A 120 8.61 3.36 9.00
CA GLN A 120 9.21 2.51 7.99
C GLN A 120 10.05 3.31 6.98
N TRP A 121 9.53 4.46 6.53
CA TRP A 121 10.24 5.31 5.56
C TRP A 121 11.50 5.95 6.14
N ARG A 122 11.52 6.26 7.45
CA ARG A 122 12.62 6.96 8.10
C ARG A 122 13.65 6.04 8.74
N ARG A 123 13.28 4.79 9.06
CA ARG A 123 14.26 3.86 9.63
C ARG A 123 15.47 3.73 8.72
N ASN A 124 16.65 3.63 9.33
CA ASN A 124 17.93 3.58 8.61
C ASN A 124 18.16 4.80 7.69
N LYS A 125 17.49 5.94 7.95
CA LYS A 125 17.60 7.19 7.17
C LYS A 125 17.22 7.02 5.69
N GLN A 126 16.33 6.08 5.35
CA GLN A 126 15.98 5.78 3.97
C GLN A 126 15.41 6.98 3.24
N LEU A 127 14.46 7.70 3.84
CA LEU A 127 13.82 8.86 3.21
C LEU A 127 14.81 9.98 2.96
N GLU A 128 15.67 10.28 3.94
CA GLU A 128 16.72 11.29 3.81
C GLU A 128 17.71 10.93 2.72
N ASN A 129 18.10 9.65 2.64
CA ASN A 129 19.00 9.15 1.59
C ASN A 129 18.38 9.29 0.21
N VAL A 130 17.11 8.92 0.03
CA VAL A 130 16.36 9.09 -1.24
C VAL A 130 16.32 10.55 -1.66
N VAL A 131 15.97 11.44 -0.76
CA VAL A 131 15.94 12.90 -1.03
C VAL A 131 17.33 13.41 -1.44
N SER A 132 18.38 12.98 -0.73
CA SER A 132 19.77 13.35 -1.05
C SER A 132 20.19 12.83 -2.41
N MET A 133 19.90 11.56 -2.73
CA MET A 133 20.22 10.97 -4.04
C MET A 133 19.56 11.73 -5.19
N LEU A 134 18.26 12.03 -5.09
CA LEU A 134 17.51 12.75 -6.13
C LEU A 134 17.98 14.19 -6.30
N LYS A 135 18.41 14.86 -5.23
CA LYS A 135 19.00 16.20 -5.31
C LYS A 135 20.37 16.20 -5.97
N HIS A 136 21.18 15.18 -5.70
CA HIS A 136 22.53 15.06 -6.26
C HIS A 136 22.51 14.58 -7.71
N ASN A 137 21.67 13.61 -8.03
CA ASN A 137 21.50 13.05 -9.37
C ASN A 137 20.00 12.79 -9.64
N PRO A 138 19.31 13.73 -10.32
CA PRO A 138 17.89 13.58 -10.68
C PRO A 138 17.58 12.35 -11.53
N ASP A 139 18.56 11.86 -12.31
CA ASP A 139 18.41 10.70 -13.20
C ASP A 139 18.72 9.37 -12.48
N THR A 140 18.90 9.38 -11.15
CA THR A 140 19.20 8.17 -10.39
C THR A 140 18.08 7.16 -10.48
N ARG A 141 18.45 5.87 -10.56
CA ARG A 141 17.53 4.73 -10.46
C ARG A 141 17.61 4.03 -9.10
N GLN A 142 18.34 4.62 -8.15
CA GLN A 142 18.62 4.04 -6.84
C GLN A 142 17.73 4.62 -5.72
N ALA A 143 16.86 5.59 -6.05
CA ALA A 143 15.99 6.25 -5.07
C ALA A 143 14.84 5.32 -4.65
N CYS A 144 15.14 4.38 -3.78
CA CYS A 144 14.22 3.33 -3.35
C CYS A 144 14.17 3.24 -1.82
N ILE A 145 12.96 3.01 -1.29
CA ILE A 145 12.72 2.67 0.12
C ILE A 145 12.28 1.22 0.16
N SER A 146 12.96 0.39 0.97
CA SER A 146 12.56 -0.97 1.27
C SER A 146 11.90 -1.05 2.64
N ILE A 147 10.69 -1.59 2.69
CA ILE A 147 9.93 -1.75 3.93
C ILE A 147 10.12 -3.17 4.47
N TYR A 148 10.17 -4.16 3.59
CA TYR A 148 10.48 -5.53 3.99
C TYR A 148 11.98 -5.72 4.16
N ASP A 149 12.37 -6.20 5.34
CA ASP A 149 13.70 -6.76 5.59
C ASP A 149 13.53 -8.26 5.80
N GLY A 150 14.29 -9.07 5.06
CA GLY A 150 14.24 -10.52 5.16
C GLY A 150 14.62 -11.06 6.53
N LYS A 151 15.33 -10.27 7.36
CA LYS A 151 15.67 -10.63 8.74
C LYS A 151 14.52 -10.41 9.72
N GLU A 152 13.58 -9.52 9.36
CA GLU A 152 12.47 -9.11 10.23
C GLU A 152 11.15 -9.79 9.87
N ILE A 153 11.10 -10.57 8.80
CA ILE A 153 9.84 -11.14 8.31
C ILE A 153 9.17 -12.06 9.34
N GLU A 154 9.95 -12.70 10.20
CA GLU A 154 9.44 -13.53 11.30
C GLU A 154 8.77 -12.70 12.39
N ASP A 155 9.17 -11.42 12.52
CA ASP A 155 8.59 -10.48 13.48
C ASP A 155 7.26 -9.88 12.98
N TYR A 156 6.91 -10.09 11.71
CA TYR A 156 5.70 -9.55 11.09
C TYR A 156 4.47 -10.45 11.25
N PHE A 157 4.49 -11.41 12.14
CA PHE A 157 3.43 -12.42 12.27
C PHE A 157 2.06 -11.82 12.66
N ARG A 158 2.00 -10.67 13.29
CA ARG A 158 0.76 -10.04 13.74
C ARG A 158 0.36 -8.87 12.86
N ASP A 159 1.25 -7.93 12.68
CA ASP A 159 1.08 -6.77 11.81
C ASP A 159 2.16 -6.79 10.72
N THR A 160 1.74 -7.13 9.52
CA THR A 160 2.64 -7.21 8.35
C THR A 160 2.33 -6.04 7.42
N PRO A 161 3.28 -5.12 7.17
CA PRO A 161 3.09 -4.03 6.22
C PRO A 161 2.61 -4.53 4.86
N CYS A 162 1.63 -3.86 4.27
CA CYS A 162 1.12 -4.19 2.94
C CYS A 162 2.03 -3.66 1.84
N THR A 163 2.55 -2.44 2.00
CA THR A 163 3.57 -1.88 1.11
C THR A 163 4.93 -2.45 1.47
N TYR A 164 5.67 -2.98 0.50
CA TYR A 164 7.01 -3.51 0.77
C TYR A 164 8.14 -2.75 0.07
N ALA A 165 7.86 -1.97 -0.97
CA ALA A 165 8.84 -1.11 -1.61
C ALA A 165 8.20 0.13 -2.21
N VAL A 166 8.97 1.22 -2.23
CA VAL A 166 8.61 2.46 -2.92
C VAL A 166 9.81 2.94 -3.70
N GLN A 167 9.62 3.22 -4.99
CA GLN A 167 10.66 3.79 -5.84
C GLN A 167 10.24 5.17 -6.33
N PHE A 168 11.18 6.12 -6.32
CA PHE A 168 11.00 7.47 -6.83
C PHE A 168 11.83 7.68 -8.09
N THR A 169 11.24 8.37 -9.06
CA THR A 169 11.88 8.68 -10.34
C THR A 169 11.49 10.09 -10.76
N ILE A 170 12.43 10.88 -11.28
CA ILE A 170 12.12 12.18 -11.86
C ILE A 170 12.08 12.04 -13.38
N VAL A 171 10.92 12.32 -13.96
CA VAL A 171 10.70 12.30 -15.42
C VAL A 171 10.04 13.61 -15.83
N ASN A 172 10.60 14.30 -16.82
CA ASN A 172 10.07 15.58 -17.32
C ASN A 172 9.80 16.60 -16.19
N ASN A 173 10.74 16.75 -15.25
CA ASN A 173 10.65 17.62 -14.09
C ASN A 173 9.48 17.29 -13.14
N ARG A 174 8.95 16.07 -13.18
CA ARG A 174 7.93 15.57 -12.26
C ARG A 174 8.49 14.41 -11.48
N LEU A 175 8.18 14.40 -10.18
CA LEU A 175 8.49 13.26 -9.30
C LEU A 175 7.36 12.24 -9.40
N ASP A 176 7.72 11.07 -9.90
CA ASP A 176 6.85 9.90 -9.89
C ASP A 176 7.19 8.97 -8.73
N MET A 177 6.18 8.31 -8.18
CA MET A 177 6.31 7.35 -7.09
C MET A 177 5.66 6.03 -7.51
N CYS A 178 6.47 4.98 -7.59
CA CYS A 178 5.97 3.61 -7.78
C CYS A 178 5.89 2.90 -6.43
N VAL A 179 4.69 2.48 -6.06
CA VAL A 179 4.43 1.77 -4.80
C VAL A 179 4.14 0.31 -5.12
N THR A 180 4.87 -0.60 -4.46
CA THR A 180 4.63 -2.03 -4.60
C THR A 180 4.04 -2.58 -3.31
N MET A 181 2.88 -3.19 -3.43
CA MET A 181 2.13 -3.76 -2.31
C MET A 181 1.92 -5.26 -2.53
N ARG A 182 2.04 -6.06 -1.44
CA ARG A 182 1.67 -7.48 -1.47
C ARG A 182 0.16 -7.70 -1.42
N SER A 183 -0.55 -6.74 -0.87
CA SER A 183 -1.99 -6.76 -0.67
C SER A 183 -2.52 -5.34 -0.53
N ASN A 184 -3.70 -5.10 -1.05
CA ASN A 184 -4.44 -3.87 -0.84
C ASN A 184 -5.92 -4.23 -0.69
N ASP A 185 -6.50 -3.91 0.46
CA ASP A 185 -7.92 -4.08 0.72
C ASP A 185 -8.66 -2.80 0.35
N LEU A 186 -9.75 -2.91 -0.41
CA LEU A 186 -10.51 -1.73 -0.82
C LEU A 186 -11.43 -1.17 0.28
N TRP A 187 -11.67 -1.92 1.37
CA TRP A 187 -12.52 -1.46 2.47
C TRP A 187 -11.74 -0.77 3.58
N TYR A 188 -10.47 -1.10 3.73
CA TYR A 188 -9.60 -0.59 4.79
C TYR A 188 -8.50 0.35 4.28
#